data_f833a6ceebf3fb16c4e28fce750b4ba6
#
_entry.id   f833a6ceebf3fb16c4e28fce750b4ba6
#
_cell.length_a   1.000
_cell.length_b   1.000
_cell.length_c   1.000
_cell.angle_alpha   90.00
_cell.angle_beta   90.00
_cell.angle_gamma   90.00
#
_symmetry.space_group_name_H-M   'P 1'
#
loop_
_entity.id
_entity.type
_entity.pdbx_description
1 polymer ?
#
loop_
_entity_poly.entity_id
_entity_poly.type
_entity_poly.pdbx_seq_one_letter_code
_entity_poly.pdbx_strand_id
1 'polypeptide(L)'
;MKQLPAFFYALQSGREPVREWLKGLSADDRKIVGEDIKDVEFAWPIGMPLCRPLSRGLWEVRSSLTQGRIARVLFCEHESKMVLLHAFIKKTRKTPASDPELAIRRKKEIA
;
A
#
# COMPACT_ATOMS: atom_id res chain seq x y z
N MET A 1 10.67 -3.30 -17.39
CA MET A 1 9.63 -4.31 -17.06
C MET A 1 9.35 -4.31 -15.57
N LYS A 2 8.07 -4.33 -15.19
CA LYS A 2 7.71 -4.38 -13.77
C LYS A 2 8.01 -5.75 -13.20
N GLN A 3 8.72 -5.78 -12.07
CA GLN A 3 9.03 -7.03 -11.37
C GLN A 3 7.84 -7.52 -10.55
N LEU A 4 7.03 -6.59 -10.04
CA LEU A 4 5.87 -6.92 -9.21
C LEU A 4 4.75 -5.92 -9.52
N PRO A 5 3.96 -6.15 -10.60
CA PRO A 5 2.93 -5.18 -10.99
C PRO A 5 1.83 -5.03 -9.93
N ALA A 6 1.42 -3.79 -9.71
CA ALA A 6 0.41 -3.47 -8.70
C ALA A 6 -1.01 -3.70 -9.21
N PHE A 7 -1.83 -4.28 -8.34
CA PHE A 7 -3.26 -4.49 -8.57
C PHE A 7 -4.01 -4.04 -7.33
N PHE A 8 -5.19 -3.48 -7.52
CA PHE A 8 -6.01 -3.07 -6.39
C PHE A 8 -6.86 -4.24 -5.90
N TYR A 9 -6.79 -4.49 -4.59
CA TYR A 9 -7.74 -5.39 -3.95
C TYR A 9 -9.16 -4.85 -4.17
N ALA A 10 -10.09 -5.73 -4.53
CA ALA A 10 -11.49 -5.36 -4.75
C ALA A 10 -12.39 -6.08 -3.74
N LEU A 11 -13.37 -5.33 -3.21
CA LEU A 11 -14.44 -5.91 -2.40
C LEU A 11 -15.37 -6.73 -3.31
N GLN A 12 -16.26 -7.55 -2.71
CA GLN A 12 -17.23 -8.31 -3.48
C GLN A 12 -18.13 -7.41 -4.33
N SER A 13 -18.37 -6.18 -3.87
CA SER A 13 -19.14 -5.19 -4.62
C SER A 13 -18.42 -4.69 -5.88
N GLY A 14 -17.14 -5.00 -6.03
CA GLY A 14 -16.29 -4.46 -7.09
C GLY A 14 -15.57 -3.17 -6.72
N ARG A 15 -15.86 -2.58 -5.58
CA ARG A 15 -15.16 -1.38 -5.12
C ARG A 15 -13.72 -1.71 -4.78
N GLU A 16 -12.82 -0.79 -5.09
CA GLU A 16 -11.38 -0.92 -4.85
C GLU A 16 -10.95 0.11 -3.82
N PRO A 17 -10.86 -0.26 -2.52
CA PRO A 17 -10.64 0.73 -1.46
C PRO A 17 -9.38 1.57 -1.61
N VAL A 18 -8.26 0.97 -2.01
CA VAL A 18 -7.01 1.73 -2.16
C VAL A 18 -7.09 2.68 -3.34
N ARG A 19 -7.72 2.25 -4.44
CA ARG A 19 -7.91 3.15 -5.59
C ARG A 19 -8.76 4.35 -5.21
N GLU A 20 -9.84 4.13 -4.46
CA GLU A 20 -10.71 5.21 -3.99
C GLU A 20 -9.95 6.15 -3.05
N TRP A 21 -9.12 5.58 -2.17
CA TRP A 21 -8.30 6.36 -1.26
C TRP A 21 -7.33 7.26 -2.03
N LEU A 22 -6.66 6.71 -3.05
CA LEU A 22 -5.75 7.49 -3.89
C LEU A 22 -6.47 8.63 -4.60
N LYS A 23 -7.66 8.37 -5.14
CA LYS A 23 -8.47 9.40 -5.82
C LYS A 23 -8.87 10.53 -4.88
N GLY A 24 -9.01 10.24 -3.59
CA GLY A 24 -9.37 11.24 -2.58
C GLY A 24 -8.22 12.12 -2.12
N LEU A 25 -6.98 11.82 -2.50
CA LEU A 25 -5.83 12.62 -2.13
C LEU A 25 -5.72 13.87 -3.01
N SER A 26 -4.99 14.88 -2.51
CA SER A 26 -4.62 16.02 -3.36
C SER A 26 -3.78 15.51 -4.55
N ALA A 27 -3.70 16.30 -5.62
CA ALA A 27 -2.91 15.93 -6.78
C ALA A 27 -1.44 15.70 -6.41
N ASP A 28 -0.88 16.55 -5.53
CA ASP A 28 0.50 16.43 -5.11
C ASP A 28 0.75 15.14 -4.30
N ASP A 29 -0.11 14.86 -3.34
CA ASP A 29 0.02 13.65 -2.52
C ASP A 29 -0.15 12.39 -3.38
N ARG A 30 -1.14 12.41 -4.27
CA ARG A 30 -1.39 11.27 -5.16
C ARG A 30 -0.19 10.97 -6.04
N LYS A 31 0.46 12.02 -6.55
CA LYS A 31 1.65 11.87 -7.39
C LYS A 31 2.79 11.21 -6.61
N ILE A 32 3.05 11.67 -5.39
CA ILE A 32 4.11 11.12 -4.55
C ILE A 32 3.86 9.64 -4.27
N VAL A 33 2.66 9.30 -3.79
CA VAL A 33 2.32 7.91 -3.44
C VAL A 33 2.34 7.04 -4.69
N GLY A 34 1.80 7.52 -5.79
CA GLY A 34 1.79 6.77 -7.05
C GLY A 34 3.18 6.49 -7.59
N GLU A 35 4.09 7.46 -7.51
CA GLU A 35 5.47 7.25 -7.93
C GLU A 35 6.20 6.25 -7.04
N ASP A 36 5.95 6.29 -5.72
CA ASP A 36 6.56 5.35 -4.80
C ASP A 36 6.07 3.92 -5.03
N ILE A 37 4.77 3.75 -5.29
CA ILE A 37 4.22 2.44 -5.68
C ILE A 37 4.89 1.95 -6.96
N LYS A 38 5.02 2.81 -7.95
CA LYS A 38 5.67 2.47 -9.21
C LYS A 38 7.13 2.06 -9.00
N ASP A 39 7.86 2.76 -8.12
CA ASP A 39 9.24 2.41 -7.83
C ASP A 39 9.33 1.00 -7.24
N VAL A 40 8.40 0.62 -6.35
CA VAL A 40 8.36 -0.74 -5.82
C VAL A 40 8.04 -1.75 -6.91
N GLU A 41 7.09 -1.42 -7.81
CA GLU A 41 6.76 -2.32 -8.93
C GLU A 41 7.99 -2.68 -9.78
N PHE A 42 8.84 -1.68 -10.07
CA PHE A 42 9.99 -1.88 -10.95
C PHE A 42 11.21 -2.43 -10.22
N ALA A 43 11.40 -2.08 -8.95
CA ALA A 43 12.62 -2.42 -8.22
C ALA A 43 12.47 -3.61 -7.26
N TRP A 44 11.29 -4.20 -7.17
CA TRP A 44 11.05 -5.32 -6.26
C TRP A 44 12.03 -6.47 -6.45
N PRO A 45 12.59 -7.07 -5.40
CA PRO A 45 12.41 -6.66 -4.01
C PRO A 45 13.28 -5.45 -3.65
N ILE A 46 12.70 -4.50 -2.91
CA ILE A 46 13.38 -3.28 -2.46
C ILE A 46 13.10 -3.07 -0.98
N GLY A 47 14.08 -2.59 -0.24
CA GLY A 47 13.98 -2.41 1.20
C GLY A 47 13.74 -0.98 1.63
N MET A 48 14.05 -0.72 2.91
CA MET A 48 13.94 0.60 3.50
C MET A 48 14.80 1.63 2.76
N PRO A 49 14.39 2.90 2.74
CA PRO A 49 13.25 3.45 3.50
C PRO A 49 11.89 3.33 2.80
N LEU A 50 11.86 2.94 1.53
CA LEU A 50 10.65 2.96 0.72
C LEU A 50 9.69 1.82 1.06
N CYS A 51 10.22 0.60 1.25
CA CYS A 51 9.42 -0.58 1.45
C CYS A 51 9.88 -1.33 2.70
N ARG A 52 8.93 -1.74 3.54
CA ARG A 52 9.24 -2.41 4.80
C ARG A 52 8.38 -3.67 4.95
N PRO A 53 9.01 -4.81 5.33
CA PRO A 53 8.21 -5.99 5.65
C PRO A 53 7.50 -5.81 6.99
N LEU A 54 6.28 -6.31 7.05
CA LEU A 54 5.49 -6.41 8.27
C LEU A 54 5.28 -7.90 8.57
N SER A 55 4.49 -8.21 9.59
CA SER A 55 4.21 -9.61 9.91
C SER A 55 3.22 -10.24 8.91
N ARG A 56 3.16 -11.57 8.89
CA ARG A 56 2.16 -12.35 8.17
C ARG A 56 2.13 -12.12 6.66
N GLY A 57 3.30 -11.86 6.06
CA GLY A 57 3.39 -11.68 4.61
C GLY A 57 2.91 -10.33 4.11
N LEU A 58 2.70 -9.37 5.00
CA LEU A 58 2.39 -8.00 4.61
C LEU A 58 3.66 -7.21 4.38
N TRP A 59 3.56 -6.24 3.48
CA TRP A 59 4.60 -5.26 3.20
C TRP A 59 3.98 -3.87 3.22
N GLU A 60 4.82 -2.86 3.39
CA GLU A 60 4.37 -1.48 3.50
C GLU A 60 5.19 -0.60 2.58
N VAL A 61 4.52 0.16 1.70
CA VAL A 61 5.16 1.26 0.97
C VAL A 61 4.98 2.52 1.81
N ARG A 62 6.10 3.19 2.11
CA ARG A 62 6.10 4.41 2.93
C ARG A 62 6.38 5.60 2.04
N SER A 63 5.47 6.56 2.02
CA SER A 63 5.61 7.77 1.22
C SER A 63 5.67 8.99 2.13
N SER A 64 6.77 9.75 2.03
CA SER A 64 6.94 10.99 2.79
C SER A 64 6.21 12.12 2.08
N LEU A 65 5.18 12.61 2.72
CA LEU A 65 4.38 13.74 2.23
C LEU A 65 4.84 15.03 2.91
N THR A 66 4.30 16.16 2.46
CA THR A 66 4.59 17.45 3.09
C THR A 66 4.09 17.50 4.53
N GLN A 67 4.66 18.40 5.34
CA GLN A 67 4.27 18.63 6.73
C GLN A 67 4.44 17.41 7.64
N GLY A 68 5.46 16.59 7.36
CA GLY A 68 5.76 15.45 8.19
C GLY A 68 4.76 14.30 8.13
N ARG A 69 3.78 14.37 7.22
CA ARG A 69 2.83 13.28 7.04
C ARG A 69 3.49 12.10 6.34
N ILE A 70 3.09 10.91 6.68
CA ILE A 70 3.58 9.69 6.04
C ILE A 70 2.38 8.88 5.58
N ALA A 71 2.29 8.65 4.27
CA ALA A 71 1.31 7.74 3.71
C ALA A 71 1.85 6.32 3.74
N ARG A 72 1.00 5.36 4.04
CA ARG A 72 1.36 3.95 4.09
C ARG A 72 0.38 3.15 3.27
N VAL A 73 0.92 2.35 2.35
CA VAL A 73 0.11 1.44 1.53
C VAL A 73 0.54 0.03 1.87
N LEU A 74 -0.38 -0.76 2.40
CA LEU A 74 -0.12 -2.14 2.81
C LEU A 74 -0.47 -3.07 1.67
N PHE A 75 0.45 -3.97 1.35
CA PHE A 75 0.27 -4.89 0.25
C PHE A 75 0.81 -6.28 0.58
N CYS A 76 0.45 -7.25 -0.23
CA CYS A 76 1.06 -8.58 -0.19
C CYS A 76 1.47 -8.98 -1.61
N GLU A 77 2.42 -9.89 -1.71
CA GLU A 77 2.75 -10.53 -2.96
C GLU A 77 1.83 -11.74 -3.14
N HIS A 78 1.14 -11.81 -4.26
CA HIS A 78 0.26 -12.92 -4.58
C HIS A 78 0.31 -13.17 -6.08
N GLU A 79 0.69 -14.39 -6.47
CA GLU A 79 0.82 -14.77 -7.88
C GLU A 79 1.64 -13.77 -8.69
N SER A 80 2.78 -13.37 -8.12
CA SER A 80 3.71 -12.40 -8.73
C SER A 80 3.10 -11.01 -8.95
N LYS A 81 2.09 -10.67 -8.17
CA LYS A 81 1.43 -9.36 -8.19
C LYS A 81 1.55 -8.68 -6.84
N MET A 82 1.62 -7.36 -6.87
CA MET A 82 1.59 -6.51 -5.69
C MET A 82 0.14 -6.13 -5.43
N VAL A 83 -0.53 -6.85 -4.55
CA VAL A 83 -1.95 -6.60 -4.26
C VAL A 83 -2.07 -5.55 -3.18
N LEU A 84 -2.58 -4.37 -3.55
CA LEU A 84 -2.74 -3.24 -2.64
C LEU A 84 -4.00 -3.43 -1.80
N LEU A 85 -3.80 -3.68 -0.49
CA LEU A 85 -4.87 -4.12 0.40
C LEU A 85 -5.52 -2.98 1.18
N HIS A 86 -4.72 -2.03 1.65
CA HIS A 86 -5.20 -0.97 2.54
C HIS A 86 -4.22 0.19 2.49
N ALA A 87 -4.71 1.41 2.72
CA ALA A 87 -3.86 2.59 2.72
C ALA A 87 -4.40 3.61 3.72
N PHE A 88 -3.48 4.38 4.31
CA PHE A 88 -3.83 5.41 5.26
C PHE A 88 -2.68 6.41 5.40
N ILE A 89 -2.99 7.59 5.92
CA ILE A 89 -1.98 8.58 6.29
C ILE A 89 -1.80 8.53 7.79
N LYS A 90 -0.58 8.27 8.23
CA LYS A 90 -0.28 8.20 9.65
C LYS A 90 -0.13 9.60 10.22
N LYS A 91 -0.93 9.91 11.22
CA LYS A 91 -0.89 11.20 11.93
C LYS A 91 -0.20 11.11 13.28
N THR A 92 0.04 9.89 13.78
CA THR A 92 0.66 9.65 15.08
C THR A 92 1.83 8.68 14.91
N ARG A 93 2.68 8.58 15.94
CA ARG A 93 3.83 7.67 15.91
C ARG A 93 3.42 6.20 15.92
N LYS A 94 2.27 5.89 16.49
CA LYS A 94 1.79 4.50 16.55
C LYS A 94 0.83 4.23 15.43
N THR A 95 1.05 3.14 14.70
CA THR A 95 0.08 2.64 13.72
C THR A 95 -1.04 1.96 14.51
N PRO A 96 -2.30 2.38 14.33
CA PRO A 96 -3.40 1.67 14.96
C PRO A 96 -3.40 0.20 14.52
N ALA A 97 -3.63 -0.72 15.47
CA ALA A 97 -3.65 -2.14 15.16
C ALA A 97 -4.73 -2.49 14.12
N SER A 98 -5.79 -1.70 14.04
CA SER A 98 -6.88 -1.92 13.08
C SER A 98 -6.44 -1.86 11.62
N ASP A 99 -5.41 -1.07 11.28
CA ASP A 99 -4.96 -0.96 9.89
C ASP A 99 -4.31 -2.25 9.39
N PRO A 100 -3.27 -2.81 10.06
CA PRO A 100 -2.72 -4.08 9.60
C PRO A 100 -3.69 -5.25 9.73
N GLU A 101 -4.57 -5.25 10.73
CA GLU A 101 -5.58 -6.29 10.87
C GLU A 101 -6.55 -6.31 9.68
N LEU A 102 -6.98 -5.13 9.23
CA LEU A 102 -7.85 -5.03 8.06
C LEU A 102 -7.13 -5.56 6.82
N ALA A 103 -5.87 -5.18 6.63
CA ALA A 103 -5.07 -5.67 5.50
C ALA A 103 -4.94 -7.20 5.53
N ILE A 104 -4.71 -7.78 6.70
CA ILE A 104 -4.60 -9.24 6.85
C ILE A 104 -5.91 -9.92 6.49
N ARG A 105 -7.04 -9.38 6.92
CA ARG A 105 -8.35 -9.93 6.56
C ARG A 105 -8.56 -9.94 5.05
N ARG A 106 -8.21 -8.83 4.39
CA ARG A 106 -8.32 -8.73 2.94
C ARG A 106 -7.38 -9.69 2.23
N LYS A 107 -6.16 -9.84 2.76
CA LYS A 107 -5.19 -10.80 2.22
C LYS A 107 -5.75 -12.22 2.22
N LYS A 108 -6.44 -12.62 3.29
CA LYS A 108 -7.03 -13.94 3.40
C LYS A 108 -8.10 -14.20 2.35
N GLU A 109 -8.79 -13.17 1.91
CA GLU A 109 -9.85 -13.30 0.91
C GLU A 109 -9.33 -13.61 -0.49
N ILE A 110 -8.08 -13.26 -0.78
CA ILE A 110 -7.48 -13.51 -2.10
C ILE A 110 -6.63 -14.78 -2.13
N ALA A 111 -6.41 -15.41 -1.01
CA ALA A 111 -5.58 -16.62 -0.90
C ALA A 111 -6.30 -17.85 -1.41
#